data_3cb35d5eff562a529deb0d6ea46eeaeb
#
_entry.id   3cb35d5eff562a529deb0d6ea46eeaeb
#
_cell.length_a   1.000
_cell.length_b   1.000
_cell.length_c   1.000
_cell.angle_alpha   90.00
_cell.angle_beta   90.00
_cell.angle_gamma   90.00
#
_symmetry.space_group_name_H-M   'P 1'
#
loop_
_entity.id
_entity.type
_entity.pdbx_description
1 polymer ?
#
loop_
_entity_poly.entity_id
_entity_poly.type
_entity_poly.pdbx_seq_one_letter_code
_entity_poly.pdbx_strand_id
1 'polypeptide(L)'
;MSRVREAMVSEPRTLETSAPAAEAGQLLARPEVRAVFVCDEGRLVGVLTRKTLVREVVATGRDPRTTPVGEIAEEPHYTIDSELDLEEAFRFLEEHDAERVPVVEKGRLVGVLSRELVQRRLAEDETPADEGQQQV
;
A
#
# COMPACT_ATOMS: atom_id res chain seq x y z
N MET A 1 -10.07 18.56 9.86
CA MET A 1 -8.94 18.12 9.05
C MET A 1 -8.73 16.63 9.21
N SER A 2 -8.44 15.97 8.12
CA SER A 2 -8.32 14.52 8.13
C SER A 2 -6.88 14.06 8.28
N ARG A 3 -6.72 12.91 8.90
CA ARG A 3 -5.43 12.23 9.01
C ARG A 3 -5.40 11.09 8.01
N VAL A 4 -4.20 10.62 7.71
CA VAL A 4 -4.00 9.51 6.79
C VAL A 4 -4.85 8.30 7.19
N ARG A 5 -4.89 7.95 8.47
CA ARG A 5 -5.65 6.77 8.91
C ARG A 5 -7.14 6.85 8.62
N GLU A 6 -7.67 8.04 8.41
CA GLU A 6 -9.09 8.20 8.11
C GLU A 6 -9.40 7.94 6.64
N ALA A 7 -8.39 7.98 5.78
CA ALA A 7 -8.57 7.80 4.34
C ALA A 7 -7.90 6.53 3.80
N MET A 8 -7.13 5.83 4.61
CA MET A 8 -6.43 4.63 4.15
C MET A 8 -7.37 3.44 4.08
N VAL A 9 -6.98 2.46 3.26
CA VAL A 9 -7.63 1.16 3.26
C VAL A 9 -6.96 0.31 4.32
N SER A 10 -7.72 -0.18 5.27
CA SER A 10 -7.21 -1.06 6.33
C SER A 10 -7.05 -2.48 5.81
N GLU A 11 -6.30 -3.28 6.56
CA GLU A 11 -6.12 -4.69 6.25
C GLU A 11 -5.58 -4.94 4.84
N PRO A 12 -4.38 -4.40 4.54
CA PRO A 12 -3.76 -4.66 3.25
C PRO A 12 -3.39 -6.14 3.13
N ARG A 13 -3.20 -6.61 1.89
CA ARG A 13 -2.78 -7.98 1.65
C ARG A 13 -1.34 -8.16 2.10
N THR A 14 -1.11 -9.06 3.05
CA THR A 14 0.20 -9.28 3.62
C THR A 14 0.57 -10.75 3.63
N LEU A 15 1.87 -11.03 3.60
CA LEU A 15 2.43 -12.35 3.80
C LEU A 15 3.63 -12.22 4.73
N GLU A 16 3.88 -13.26 5.52
CA GLU A 16 5.09 -13.32 6.32
C GLU A 16 6.30 -13.62 5.44
N THR A 17 7.47 -13.21 5.89
CA THR A 17 8.71 -13.39 5.13
C THR A 17 8.97 -14.83 4.70
N SER A 18 8.50 -15.79 5.47
CA SER A 18 8.72 -17.21 5.18
C SER A 18 7.71 -17.81 4.21
N ALA A 19 6.66 -17.08 3.85
CA ALA A 19 5.65 -17.60 2.94
C ALA A 19 6.25 -17.83 1.55
N PRO A 20 5.82 -18.88 0.84
CA PRO A 20 6.36 -19.15 -0.48
C PRO A 20 5.87 -18.16 -1.52
N ALA A 21 6.71 -17.88 -2.49
CA ALA A 21 6.38 -16.95 -3.58
C ALA A 21 5.08 -17.36 -4.30
N ALA A 22 4.78 -18.66 -4.33
CA ALA A 22 3.54 -19.14 -4.95
C ALA A 22 2.29 -18.52 -4.30
N GLU A 23 2.30 -18.29 -2.99
CA GLU A 23 1.17 -17.64 -2.34
C GLU A 23 1.01 -16.21 -2.82
N ALA A 24 2.12 -15.49 -2.97
CA ALA A 24 2.07 -14.14 -3.51
C ALA A 24 1.52 -14.17 -4.93
N GLY A 25 1.94 -15.16 -5.71
CA GLY A 25 1.44 -15.34 -7.08
C GLY A 25 -0.06 -15.56 -7.12
N GLN A 26 -0.60 -16.35 -6.19
CA GLN A 26 -2.03 -16.59 -6.13
C GLN A 26 -2.80 -15.31 -5.81
N LEU A 27 -2.28 -14.49 -4.91
CA LEU A 27 -2.90 -13.20 -4.59
C LEU A 27 -2.81 -12.25 -5.77
N LEU A 28 -1.63 -12.15 -6.37
CA LEU A 28 -1.39 -11.21 -7.47
C LEU A 28 -2.02 -11.65 -8.79
N ALA A 29 -2.49 -12.90 -8.87
CA ALA A 29 -3.25 -13.36 -10.02
C ALA A 29 -4.61 -12.69 -10.12
N ARG A 30 -5.11 -12.14 -9.02
CA ARG A 30 -6.36 -11.37 -9.02
C ARG A 30 -6.07 -9.98 -9.57
N PRO A 31 -6.82 -9.53 -10.59
CA PRO A 31 -6.52 -8.23 -11.22
C PRO A 31 -6.58 -7.05 -10.26
N GLU A 32 -7.44 -7.12 -9.25
CA GLU A 32 -7.60 -6.02 -8.30
C GLU A 32 -6.47 -5.93 -7.29
N VAL A 33 -5.68 -6.99 -7.13
CA VAL A 33 -4.55 -6.98 -6.18
C VAL A 33 -3.33 -6.42 -6.90
N ARG A 34 -2.89 -5.23 -6.48
CA ARG A 34 -1.78 -4.54 -7.12
C ARG A 34 -0.45 -4.83 -6.46
N ALA A 35 -0.47 -5.10 -5.17
CA ALA A 35 0.75 -5.37 -4.42
C ALA A 35 0.42 -6.25 -3.24
N VAL A 36 1.42 -7.01 -2.78
CA VAL A 36 1.35 -7.79 -1.57
C VAL A 36 2.49 -7.30 -0.69
N PHE A 37 2.19 -6.99 0.56
CA PHE A 37 3.21 -6.51 1.48
C PHE A 37 3.78 -7.66 2.28
N VAL A 38 5.09 -7.62 2.47
CA VAL A 38 5.80 -8.66 3.21
C VAL A 38 6.16 -8.09 4.58
N CYS A 39 5.77 -8.81 5.61
CA CYS A 39 5.96 -8.37 6.98
C CYS A 39 6.71 -9.41 7.79
N ASP A 40 7.42 -8.92 8.80
CA ASP A 40 8.06 -9.77 9.80
C ASP A 40 7.36 -9.45 11.12
N GLU A 41 6.47 -10.34 11.55
CA GLU A 41 5.67 -10.16 12.76
C GLU A 41 4.96 -8.80 12.79
N GLY A 42 4.34 -8.44 11.65
CA GLY A 42 3.58 -7.21 11.55
C GLY A 42 4.40 -5.99 11.13
N ARG A 43 5.71 -6.08 11.12
CA ARG A 43 6.56 -4.98 10.69
C ARG A 43 6.78 -5.07 9.19
N LEU A 44 6.58 -3.98 8.50
CA LEU A 44 6.75 -3.95 7.05
C LEU A 44 8.22 -4.07 6.69
N VAL A 45 8.56 -5.07 5.87
CA VAL A 45 9.94 -5.27 5.42
C VAL A 45 10.05 -5.32 3.91
N GLY A 46 8.96 -5.47 3.17
CA GLY A 46 9.07 -5.53 1.73
C GLY A 46 7.74 -5.43 1.02
N VAL A 47 7.81 -5.35 -0.30
CA VAL A 47 6.64 -5.30 -1.16
C VAL A 47 6.89 -6.17 -2.40
N LEU A 48 5.83 -6.84 -2.86
CA LEU A 48 5.86 -7.67 -4.05
C LEU A 48 4.79 -7.22 -5.02
N THR A 49 5.17 -7.15 -6.29
CA THR A 49 4.24 -6.89 -7.38
C THR A 49 4.41 -7.98 -8.42
N ARG A 50 3.55 -7.99 -9.44
CA ARG A 50 3.68 -8.95 -10.54
C ARG A 50 5.06 -8.83 -11.20
N LYS A 51 5.52 -7.61 -11.39
CA LYS A 51 6.83 -7.37 -11.97
C LYS A 51 7.93 -8.02 -11.15
N THR A 52 7.86 -7.92 -9.83
CA THR A 52 8.85 -8.52 -8.95
C THR A 52 8.88 -10.04 -9.12
N LEU A 53 7.71 -10.67 -9.17
CA LEU A 53 7.65 -12.12 -9.37
C LEU A 53 8.23 -12.54 -10.71
N VAL A 54 7.92 -11.81 -11.76
CA VAL A 54 8.47 -12.11 -13.08
C VAL A 54 9.99 -12.00 -13.05
N ARG A 55 10.51 -10.92 -12.51
CA ARG A 55 11.94 -10.66 -12.51
C ARG A 55 12.72 -11.59 -11.60
N GLU A 56 12.21 -11.85 -10.39
CA GLU A 56 12.96 -12.55 -9.36
C GLU A 56 12.67 -14.05 -9.29
N VAL A 57 11.57 -14.51 -9.85
CA VAL A 57 11.20 -15.92 -9.80
C VAL A 57 11.20 -16.52 -11.19
N VAL A 58 10.38 -15.95 -12.10
CA VAL A 58 10.22 -16.54 -13.44
C VAL A 58 11.51 -16.42 -14.24
N ALA A 59 12.08 -15.22 -14.31
CA ALA A 59 13.27 -14.97 -15.13
C ALA A 59 14.51 -15.69 -14.59
N THR A 60 14.57 -15.91 -13.29
CA THR A 60 15.73 -16.56 -12.66
C THR A 60 15.60 -18.08 -12.57
N GLY A 61 14.42 -18.61 -12.86
CA GLY A 61 14.17 -20.03 -12.77
C GLY A 61 14.04 -20.58 -11.35
N ARG A 62 13.75 -19.70 -10.37
CA ARG A 62 13.54 -20.15 -9.00
C ARG A 62 12.20 -20.85 -8.87
N ASP A 63 12.14 -21.78 -7.94
CA ASP A 63 10.90 -22.53 -7.68
C ASP A 63 10.00 -21.70 -6.77
N PRO A 64 8.83 -21.26 -7.24
CA PRO A 64 7.95 -20.41 -6.42
C PRO A 64 7.42 -21.13 -5.18
N ARG A 65 7.42 -22.45 -5.16
CA ARG A 65 6.93 -23.21 -4.03
C ARG A 65 7.92 -23.25 -2.87
N THR A 66 9.18 -23.01 -3.15
CA THR A 66 10.24 -23.08 -2.13
C THR A 66 11.00 -21.78 -1.91
N THR A 67 10.67 -20.75 -2.68
CA THR A 67 11.32 -19.45 -2.53
C THR A 67 10.53 -18.59 -1.55
N PRO A 68 11.11 -18.23 -0.39
CA PRO A 68 10.41 -17.37 0.56
C PRO A 68 10.24 -15.95 0.00
N VAL A 69 9.09 -15.34 0.24
CA VAL A 69 8.84 -13.99 -0.26
C VAL A 69 9.83 -12.98 0.31
N GLY A 70 10.35 -13.22 1.51
CA GLY A 70 11.32 -12.30 2.11
C GLY A 70 12.61 -12.20 1.33
N GLU A 71 12.96 -13.22 0.53
CA GLU A 71 14.19 -13.19 -0.27
C GLU A 71 14.06 -12.39 -1.55
N ILE A 72 12.83 -12.18 -2.02
CA ILE A 72 12.61 -11.55 -3.32
C ILE A 72 11.87 -10.22 -3.23
N ALA A 73 11.30 -9.90 -2.09
CA ALA A 73 10.55 -8.66 -1.91
C ALA A 73 11.48 -7.46 -2.05
N GLU A 74 10.95 -6.41 -2.64
CA GLU A 74 11.66 -5.15 -2.77
C GLU A 74 11.41 -4.31 -1.51
N GLU A 75 12.38 -3.49 -1.12
CA GLU A 75 12.16 -2.55 -0.04
C GLU A 75 11.12 -1.54 -0.50
N PRO A 76 10.18 -1.17 0.39
CA PRO A 76 9.25 -0.11 0.03
C PRO A 76 10.02 1.18 -0.22
N HIS A 77 9.73 1.85 -1.32
CA HIS A 77 10.38 3.12 -1.62
C HIS A 77 9.97 4.19 -0.62
N TYR A 78 8.71 4.15 -0.20
CA TYR A 78 8.15 5.15 0.68
C TYR A 78 7.19 4.49 1.66
N THR A 79 7.13 5.05 2.84
CA THR A 79 6.06 4.75 3.80
C THR A 79 5.51 6.07 4.31
N ILE A 80 4.31 6.03 4.83
CA ILE A 80 3.69 7.22 5.36
C ILE A 80 3.10 6.88 6.73
N ASP A 81 3.21 7.82 7.66
CA ASP A 81 2.69 7.59 9.00
C ASP A 81 1.18 7.82 9.04
N SER A 82 0.48 6.98 9.81
CA SER A 82 -0.97 7.05 9.89
C SER A 82 -1.48 8.35 10.51
N GLU A 83 -0.67 9.03 11.29
CA GLU A 83 -1.05 10.28 11.95
C GLU A 83 -0.75 11.53 11.14
N LEU A 84 -0.13 11.36 9.99
CA LEU A 84 0.20 12.50 9.14
C LEU A 84 -1.08 13.18 8.65
N ASP A 85 -1.01 14.50 8.51
CA ASP A 85 -2.10 15.28 7.94
C ASP A 85 -2.33 14.86 6.48
N LEU A 86 -3.58 14.69 6.11
CA LEU A 86 -3.92 14.16 4.79
C LEU A 86 -3.46 15.06 3.65
N GLU A 87 -3.49 16.39 3.84
CA GLU A 87 -3.01 17.30 2.81
C GLU A 87 -1.50 17.15 2.60
N GLU A 88 -0.75 16.95 3.68
CA GLU A 88 0.68 16.72 3.55
C GLU A 88 0.95 15.41 2.85
N ALA A 89 0.15 14.40 3.14
CA ALA A 89 0.27 13.10 2.48
C ALA A 89 0.00 13.23 0.99
N PHE A 90 -1.00 14.02 0.61
CA PHE A 90 -1.31 14.23 -0.79
C PHE A 90 -0.15 14.89 -1.53
N ARG A 91 0.44 15.91 -0.92
CA ARG A 91 1.62 16.57 -1.51
C ARG A 91 2.76 15.59 -1.69
N PHE A 92 2.96 14.72 -0.70
CA PHE A 92 4.00 13.69 -0.78
C PHE A 92 3.76 12.77 -1.98
N LEU A 93 2.51 12.30 -2.13
CA LEU A 93 2.17 11.42 -3.25
C LEU A 93 2.38 12.10 -4.60
N GLU A 94 2.05 13.37 -4.69
CA GLU A 94 2.25 14.10 -5.94
C GLU A 94 3.73 14.35 -6.23
N GLU A 95 4.50 14.74 -5.22
CA GLU A 95 5.92 15.00 -5.40
C GLU A 95 6.68 13.76 -5.87
N HIS A 96 6.28 12.59 -5.39
CA HIS A 96 6.96 11.34 -5.74
C HIS A 96 6.26 10.57 -6.84
N ASP A 97 5.23 11.15 -7.42
CA ASP A 97 4.42 10.50 -8.46
C ASP A 97 3.99 9.10 -8.04
N ALA A 98 3.59 8.99 -6.79
CA ALA A 98 3.20 7.71 -6.20
C ALA A 98 1.67 7.57 -6.22
N GLU A 99 1.19 6.40 -6.64
CA GLU A 99 -0.23 6.10 -6.66
C GLU A 99 -0.69 5.45 -5.37
N ARG A 100 0.18 4.65 -4.75
CA ARG A 100 -0.13 3.91 -3.53
C ARG A 100 1.09 3.89 -2.64
N VAL A 101 0.86 4.02 -1.34
CA VAL A 101 1.94 4.01 -0.36
C VAL A 101 1.47 3.24 0.87
N PRO A 102 2.30 2.35 1.41
CA PRO A 102 1.95 1.68 2.66
C PRO A 102 1.96 2.66 3.83
N VAL A 103 0.99 2.48 4.71
CA VAL A 103 0.85 3.31 5.91
C VAL A 103 1.32 2.51 7.11
N VAL A 104 2.16 3.13 7.91
CA VAL A 104 2.75 2.46 9.08
C VAL A 104 2.50 3.25 10.35
N GLU A 105 2.54 2.54 11.47
CA GLU A 105 2.58 3.12 12.81
C GLU A 105 3.71 2.41 13.54
N LYS A 106 4.73 3.16 13.92
CA LYS A 106 5.90 2.60 14.63
C LYS A 106 6.48 1.40 13.90
N GLY A 107 6.55 1.49 12.56
CA GLY A 107 7.11 0.44 11.73
C GLY A 107 6.15 -0.69 11.38
N ARG A 108 4.97 -0.72 11.97
CA ARG A 108 3.98 -1.77 11.71
C ARG A 108 3.04 -1.32 10.60
N LEU A 109 2.78 -2.22 9.68
CA LEU A 109 1.88 -1.93 8.56
C LEU A 109 0.44 -1.90 9.06
N VAL A 110 -0.25 -0.79 8.82
CA VAL A 110 -1.64 -0.64 9.25
C VAL A 110 -2.61 -0.37 8.10
N GLY A 111 -2.12 -0.02 6.93
CA GLY A 111 -3.00 0.24 5.80
C GLY A 111 -2.26 0.61 4.55
N VAL A 112 -3.02 1.00 3.53
CA VAL A 112 -2.50 1.49 2.27
C VAL A 112 -3.24 2.78 1.92
N LEU A 113 -2.50 3.78 1.50
CA LEU A 113 -3.08 5.03 1.05
C LEU A 113 -2.97 5.13 -0.46
N SER A 114 -4.08 5.40 -1.15
CA SER A 114 -4.06 5.62 -2.58
C SER A 114 -4.31 7.08 -2.88
N ARG A 115 -3.66 7.58 -3.94
CA ARG A 115 -3.85 8.99 -4.34
C ARG A 115 -5.31 9.28 -4.63
N GLU A 116 -5.99 8.36 -5.29
CA GLU A 116 -7.40 8.53 -5.64
C GLU A 116 -8.28 8.72 -4.41
N LEU A 117 -8.08 7.88 -3.38
CA LEU A 117 -8.85 7.99 -2.15
C LEU A 117 -8.55 9.28 -1.41
N VAL A 118 -7.29 9.71 -1.43
CA VAL A 118 -6.90 10.96 -0.80
C VAL A 118 -7.60 12.13 -1.47
N GLN A 119 -7.58 12.17 -2.80
CA GLN A 119 -8.25 13.23 -3.54
C GLN A 119 -9.73 13.29 -3.22
N ARG A 120 -10.36 12.12 -3.17
CA ARG A 120 -11.79 12.04 -2.87
C ARG A 120 -12.08 12.57 -1.46
N ARG A 121 -11.27 12.17 -0.49
CA ARG A 121 -11.48 12.59 0.89
C ARG A 121 -11.23 14.09 1.07
N LEU A 122 -10.20 14.62 0.42
CA LEU A 122 -9.93 16.05 0.49
C LEU A 122 -11.05 16.85 -0.15
N ALA A 123 -11.62 16.34 -1.24
CA ALA A 123 -12.77 17.00 -1.87
C ALA A 123 -13.97 17.02 -0.92
N GLU A 124 -14.19 15.95 -0.18
CA GLU A 124 -15.24 15.89 0.82
C GLU A 124 -15.01 16.91 1.94
N ASP A 125 -13.76 17.03 2.37
CA ASP A 125 -13.40 17.99 3.42
C ASP A 125 -13.57 19.43 2.95
N GLU A 126 -13.35 19.69 1.67
CA GLU A 126 -13.48 21.01 1.09
C GLU A 126 -14.93 21.37 0.74
N THR A 127 -15.80 20.39 0.74
CA THR A 127 -17.20 20.58 0.41
C THR A 127 -18.01 20.52 1.70
N PRO A 128 -18.04 21.63 2.44
CA PRO A 128 -18.74 21.63 3.71
C PRO A 128 -20.25 21.50 3.52
N ALA A 129 -20.93 21.00 4.55
CA ALA A 129 -22.35 20.78 4.50
C ALA A 129 -23.14 22.04 4.18
N ASP A 130 -22.64 23.18 4.62
CA ASP A 130 -23.30 24.46 4.36
C ASP A 130 -23.28 24.84 2.90
N GLU A 131 -22.34 24.30 2.14
CA GLU A 131 -22.29 24.54 0.73
C GLU A 131 -23.52 24.02 0.01
N GLY A 132 -23.95 22.83 0.40
CA GLY A 132 -25.19 22.28 -0.11
C GLY A 132 -26.40 23.11 0.29
N GLN A 133 -26.33 23.75 1.44
CA GLN A 133 -27.40 24.57 1.93
C GLN A 133 -27.49 25.88 1.20
N GLN A 134 -26.43 26.33 0.62
CA GLN A 134 -26.41 27.56 -0.11
C GLN A 134 -27.25 27.51 -1.37
N GLN A 135 -27.60 26.31 -1.77
CA GLN A 135 -28.42 26.15 -2.95
C GLN A 135 -29.89 26.30 -2.68
N VAL A 136 -30.23 26.46 -1.47
CA VAL A 136 -31.61 26.62 -1.08
C VAL A 136 -32.12 28.01 -1.38
#